data_0d7742128ad2459fabcdceb0a1447d37
#
_entry.id   0d7742128ad2459fabcdceb0a1447d37
#
_cell.length_a   1.000
_cell.length_b   1.000
_cell.length_c   1.000
_cell.angle_alpha   90.00
_cell.angle_beta   90.00
_cell.angle_gamma   90.00
#
_symmetry.space_group_name_H-M   'P 1'
#
loop_
_entity.id
_entity.type
_entity.pdbx_description
1 polymer ?
#
loop_
_entity_poly.entity_id
_entity_poly.type
_entity_poly.pdbx_seq_one_letter_code
_entity_poly.pdbx_strand_id
1 'polypeptide(L)'
;MSTKPALVYNDAEKGTLDVPQIADLAKSEKKAVDIDVFPVQSLKKDAPVTPSNVAKPPPAPAKPAPKKAPLWVLWVIWYNSYRRFFTVVFIVNFIGIGFAIAGKWPYAAKYPGALAVGNLNVAVLVRNEIFGRFLYGFVNMFFAKWTPLWFRLAITSTLQHLGGIHSGCAISGVAWVVLMVVHQFKANYVISDSILAFGVITAVTLFITICAGLPWVRNTHHNVFERNHRFFGWTSLAMTWVYTIVTNAYNTADGKFDHLGAYIVEQQAFWYTVGMSTFIILPWICTRHAKVDIELPSPKVAVLRFERGMQQGLLARISRSAIKEYHAFGIISEGTHAKYHYLICGVQGDFTKSLVNDPPRRIWTRELKFAGVSNTSTLYKRGIRICTGTGLGAALSTCIQSPYWYLIWIGSDQEKTFGPTISGLIHRHVGPERLLLWDSKT
;
A
#
# COMPACT_ATOMS: atom_id res chain seq x y z
N MET A 1 -50.25 -0.71 -30.87
CA MET A 1 -50.86 0.28 -29.97
C MET A 1 -50.77 -0.27 -28.55
N SER A 2 -49.85 0.19 -27.75
CA SER A 2 -49.90 0.18 -26.29
C SER A 2 -48.78 1.09 -25.77
N THR A 3 -49.17 2.15 -25.14
CA THR A 3 -48.42 3.26 -24.62
C THR A 3 -47.71 2.91 -23.31
N LYS A 4 -46.41 3.21 -23.20
CA LYS A 4 -45.67 3.21 -21.93
C LYS A 4 -46.01 4.47 -21.13
N PRO A 5 -46.15 4.41 -19.80
CA PRO A 5 -46.26 5.60 -18.96
C PRO A 5 -44.87 6.21 -18.70
N ALA A 6 -44.81 7.52 -18.86
CA ALA A 6 -43.67 8.36 -18.52
C ALA A 6 -43.61 8.56 -17.01
N LEU A 7 -42.42 8.38 -16.43
CA LEU A 7 -42.09 8.80 -15.06
C LEU A 7 -41.86 10.31 -15.04
N VAL A 8 -42.72 11.01 -14.33
CA VAL A 8 -42.62 12.43 -14.01
C VAL A 8 -41.56 12.58 -12.89
N TYR A 9 -40.47 13.28 -13.18
CA TYR A 9 -39.51 13.74 -12.17
C TYR A 9 -39.96 15.12 -11.67
N ASN A 10 -40.28 15.22 -10.39
CA ASN A 10 -40.52 16.50 -9.72
C ASN A 10 -39.21 17.26 -9.53
N ASP A 11 -39.04 18.33 -10.26
CA ASP A 11 -38.06 19.39 -10.03
C ASP A 11 -38.58 20.31 -8.91
N ALA A 12 -37.96 20.23 -7.75
CA ALA A 12 -38.05 21.28 -6.73
C ALA A 12 -36.70 21.47 -6.04
N GLU A 13 -36.20 22.70 -6.18
CA GLU A 13 -35.02 23.33 -5.58
C GLU A 13 -33.81 23.53 -6.50
N LYS A 14 -34.02 24.35 -7.53
CA LYS A 14 -32.96 25.16 -8.14
C LYS A 14 -33.00 26.56 -7.52
N GLY A 15 -32.16 26.78 -6.50
CA GLY A 15 -31.76 28.14 -6.13
C GLY A 15 -30.83 28.69 -7.21
N THR A 16 -31.35 29.52 -8.10
CA THR A 16 -30.55 30.28 -9.08
C THR A 16 -29.80 31.37 -8.34
N LEU A 17 -28.47 31.25 -8.29
CA LEU A 17 -27.58 32.35 -7.93
C LEU A 17 -27.54 33.34 -9.11
N ASP A 18 -27.77 34.61 -8.84
CA ASP A 18 -27.82 35.67 -9.81
C ASP A 18 -26.50 35.85 -10.57
N VAL A 19 -26.62 35.94 -11.91
CA VAL A 19 -25.51 36.06 -12.89
C VAL A 19 -24.63 37.32 -12.70
N PRO A 20 -25.01 38.40 -12.00
CA PRO A 20 -24.14 39.57 -11.76
C PRO A 20 -22.97 39.32 -10.80
N GLN A 21 -23.07 38.37 -9.87
CA GLN A 21 -21.99 38.11 -8.89
C GLN A 21 -20.78 37.36 -9.45
N ILE A 22 -20.94 36.68 -10.56
CA ILE A 22 -19.82 35.93 -11.21
C ILE A 22 -18.92 36.88 -12.02
N ALA A 23 -19.45 37.95 -12.54
CA ALA A 23 -18.68 38.92 -13.34
C ALA A 23 -17.75 39.82 -12.51
N ASP A 24 -18.06 40.06 -11.25
CA ASP A 24 -17.23 40.89 -10.37
C ASP A 24 -16.06 40.10 -9.72
N LEU A 25 -16.21 38.79 -9.54
CA LEU A 25 -15.12 37.92 -9.10
C LEU A 25 -14.03 37.73 -10.17
N ALA A 26 -14.40 37.73 -11.44
CA ALA A 26 -13.46 37.59 -12.56
C ALA A 26 -12.64 38.87 -12.84
N LYS A 27 -13.06 40.05 -12.34
CA LYS A 27 -12.31 41.32 -12.46
C LYS A 27 -11.28 41.55 -11.35
N SER A 28 -11.38 40.81 -10.24
CA SER A 28 -10.44 40.92 -9.12
C SER A 28 -9.14 40.14 -9.32
N GLU A 29 -9.07 39.20 -10.27
CA GLU A 29 -7.91 38.34 -10.49
C GLU A 29 -6.82 38.93 -11.41
N LYS A 30 -6.93 40.19 -11.84
CA LYS A 30 -5.92 40.82 -12.74
C LYS A 30 -5.01 41.83 -12.06
N LYS A 31 -4.71 41.68 -10.78
CA LYS A 31 -3.56 42.37 -10.16
C LYS A 31 -2.52 41.30 -9.79
N ALA A 32 -1.61 41.03 -10.73
CA ALA A 32 -0.36 40.38 -10.41
C ALA A 32 0.43 41.30 -9.45
N VAL A 33 0.66 40.81 -8.24
CA VAL A 33 1.58 41.46 -7.30
C VAL A 33 2.97 40.98 -7.71
N ASP A 34 3.74 41.87 -8.31
CA ASP A 34 5.20 41.69 -8.47
C ASP A 34 5.80 41.67 -7.05
N ILE A 35 6.35 40.52 -6.70
CA ILE A 35 7.14 40.38 -5.47
C ILE A 35 8.58 40.66 -5.85
N ASP A 36 9.06 41.85 -5.50
CA ASP A 36 10.46 42.22 -5.60
C ASP A 36 11.32 41.28 -4.75
N VAL A 37 12.29 40.67 -5.42
CA VAL A 37 13.30 39.85 -4.78
C VAL A 37 14.29 40.74 -4.07
N PHE A 38 14.25 40.82 -2.73
CA PHE A 38 15.28 41.48 -1.95
C PHE A 38 16.60 40.70 -1.97
N PRO A 39 17.75 41.40 -2.14
CA PRO A 39 19.06 40.79 -2.14
C PRO A 39 19.45 40.31 -0.74
N VAL A 40 19.99 39.09 -0.68
CA VAL A 40 20.54 38.48 0.54
C VAL A 40 21.76 39.28 0.99
N GLN A 41 21.63 40.05 2.08
CA GLN A 41 22.78 40.60 2.78
C GLN A 41 23.46 39.52 3.61
N SER A 42 24.76 39.33 3.37
CA SER A 42 25.62 38.46 4.15
C SER A 42 25.78 38.98 5.58
N LEU A 43 25.27 38.26 6.56
CA LEU A 43 25.51 38.55 7.97
C LEU A 43 26.96 38.16 8.34
N LYS A 44 27.70 39.19 8.84
CA LYS A 44 29.03 39.04 9.43
C LYS A 44 28.97 38.13 10.67
N LYS A 45 29.96 37.26 10.81
CA LYS A 45 30.22 36.46 12.01
C LYS A 45 30.50 37.37 13.18
N ASP A 46 29.63 37.39 14.16
CA ASP A 46 29.87 38.01 15.46
C ASP A 46 30.64 37.05 16.39
N ALA A 47 31.48 37.68 17.23
CA ALA A 47 32.45 37.06 18.11
C ALA A 47 31.78 36.18 19.23
N PRO A 48 32.54 35.24 19.85
CA PRO A 48 32.02 34.32 20.84
C PRO A 48 31.62 35.03 22.14
N VAL A 49 30.34 34.95 22.48
CA VAL A 49 29.80 35.40 23.79
C VAL A 49 30.09 34.31 24.81
N THR A 50 30.80 34.69 25.88
CA THR A 50 31.07 33.85 27.05
C THR A 50 29.78 33.41 27.73
N PRO A 51 29.56 32.15 28.11
CA PRO A 51 28.34 31.69 28.75
C PRO A 51 28.26 32.21 30.19
N SER A 52 27.29 33.09 30.50
CA SER A 52 26.92 33.42 31.84
C SER A 52 26.28 32.21 32.55
N ASN A 53 26.69 31.93 33.78
CA ASN A 53 26.13 30.92 34.65
C ASN A 53 24.64 31.18 34.95
N VAL A 54 23.76 30.67 34.11
CA VAL A 54 22.32 30.56 34.42
C VAL A 54 22.11 29.23 35.13
N ALA A 55 21.71 29.27 36.41
CA ALA A 55 21.37 28.11 37.18
C ALA A 55 20.33 27.26 36.45
N LYS A 56 20.62 25.96 36.26
CA LYS A 56 19.67 25.00 35.67
C LYS A 56 18.36 25.04 36.47
N PRO A 57 17.21 25.17 35.81
CA PRO A 57 15.91 25.06 36.49
C PRO A 57 15.81 23.68 37.18
N PRO A 58 15.14 23.58 38.31
CA PRO A 58 14.97 22.31 39.02
C PRO A 58 14.33 21.27 38.11
N PRO A 59 14.73 19.98 38.16
CA PRO A 59 14.17 18.94 37.34
C PRO A 59 12.66 18.87 37.55
N ALA A 60 11.91 18.89 36.43
CA ALA A 60 10.46 18.73 36.46
C ALA A 60 10.08 17.44 37.20
N PRO A 61 9.00 17.43 37.98
CA PRO A 61 8.57 16.25 38.73
C PRO A 61 8.41 15.07 37.77
N ALA A 62 8.99 13.93 38.14
CA ALA A 62 8.96 12.72 37.33
C ALA A 62 7.49 12.35 36.97
N LYS A 63 7.18 12.26 35.73
CA LYS A 63 5.84 11.84 35.27
C LYS A 63 5.57 10.45 35.88
N PRO A 64 4.37 10.23 36.46
CA PRO A 64 4.03 8.93 37.04
C PRO A 64 4.17 7.85 35.95
N ALA A 65 4.78 6.71 36.32
CA ALA A 65 4.98 5.59 35.40
C ALA A 65 3.63 5.20 34.75
N PRO A 66 3.56 5.02 33.40
CA PRO A 66 2.31 4.69 32.75
C PRO A 66 1.74 3.39 33.32
N LYS A 67 0.48 3.41 33.75
CA LYS A 67 -0.22 2.21 34.23
C LYS A 67 -0.22 1.15 33.13
N LYS A 68 0.19 -0.07 33.45
CA LYS A 68 0.16 -1.20 32.50
C LYS A 68 -1.28 -1.42 32.02
N ALA A 69 -1.46 -1.52 30.71
CA ALA A 69 -2.77 -1.80 30.14
C ALA A 69 -3.28 -3.19 30.60
N PRO A 70 -4.58 -3.36 30.85
CA PRO A 70 -5.17 -4.66 31.17
C PRO A 70 -4.89 -5.71 30.09
N LEU A 71 -4.74 -6.97 30.46
CA LEU A 71 -4.40 -8.06 29.52
C LEU A 71 -5.40 -8.20 28.36
N TRP A 72 -6.69 -7.97 28.61
CA TRP A 72 -7.71 -8.02 27.54
C TRP A 72 -7.50 -6.94 26.48
N VAL A 73 -7.06 -5.73 26.87
CA VAL A 73 -6.72 -4.65 25.93
C VAL A 73 -5.52 -5.06 25.08
N LEU A 74 -4.48 -5.61 25.74
CA LEU A 74 -3.29 -6.12 25.04
C LEU A 74 -3.67 -7.25 24.08
N TRP A 75 -4.57 -8.14 24.47
CA TRP A 75 -5.09 -9.21 23.61
C TRP A 75 -5.84 -8.65 22.38
N VAL A 76 -6.75 -7.69 22.57
CA VAL A 76 -7.51 -7.08 21.44
C VAL A 76 -6.57 -6.38 20.46
N ILE A 77 -5.57 -5.66 20.96
CA ILE A 77 -4.56 -5.01 20.12
C ILE A 77 -3.71 -6.05 19.40
N TRP A 78 -3.31 -7.11 20.08
CA TRP A 78 -2.50 -8.18 19.52
C TRP A 78 -3.27 -9.01 18.51
N TYR A 79 -4.50 -9.47 18.82
CA TYR A 79 -5.33 -10.28 17.92
C TYR A 79 -6.22 -9.40 17.03
N ASN A 80 -5.58 -8.52 16.30
CA ASN A 80 -6.21 -7.60 15.36
C ASN A 80 -6.69 -8.31 14.07
N SER A 81 -7.38 -7.57 13.18
CA SER A 81 -7.96 -8.13 11.95
C SER A 81 -6.94 -8.83 11.04
N TYR A 82 -5.68 -8.37 11.01
CA TYR A 82 -4.60 -9.05 10.27
C TYR A 82 -4.39 -10.49 10.78
N ARG A 83 -4.27 -10.66 12.11
CA ARG A 83 -4.07 -11.98 12.72
C ARG A 83 -5.30 -12.86 12.60
N ARG A 84 -6.50 -12.28 12.66
CA ARG A 84 -7.75 -13.02 12.43
C ARG A 84 -7.79 -13.62 11.03
N PHE A 85 -7.50 -12.84 9.99
CA PHE A 85 -7.44 -13.35 8.62
C PHE A 85 -6.35 -14.40 8.45
N PHE A 86 -5.16 -14.15 9.00
CA PHE A 86 -4.09 -15.14 9.01
C PHE A 86 -4.55 -16.46 9.64
N THR A 87 -5.14 -16.40 10.84
CA THR A 87 -5.58 -17.59 11.57
C THR A 87 -6.65 -18.36 10.80
N VAL A 88 -7.64 -17.68 10.24
CA VAL A 88 -8.70 -18.34 9.45
C VAL A 88 -8.11 -19.08 8.26
N VAL A 89 -7.28 -18.40 7.44
CA VAL A 89 -6.65 -19.02 6.27
C VAL A 89 -5.77 -20.20 6.68
N PHE A 90 -4.97 -20.03 7.72
CA PHE A 90 -4.09 -21.06 8.25
C PHE A 90 -4.88 -22.29 8.70
N ILE A 91 -5.90 -22.12 9.56
CA ILE A 91 -6.70 -23.22 10.09
C ILE A 91 -7.39 -24.00 8.96
N VAL A 92 -8.05 -23.28 8.02
CA VAL A 92 -8.76 -23.92 6.90
C VAL A 92 -7.80 -24.80 6.07
N ASN A 93 -6.62 -24.28 5.74
CA ASN A 93 -5.64 -25.03 4.98
C ASN A 93 -5.08 -26.23 5.78
N PHE A 94 -4.77 -26.07 7.06
CA PHE A 94 -4.22 -27.17 7.87
C PHE A 94 -5.25 -28.26 8.19
N ILE A 95 -6.53 -27.92 8.29
CA ILE A 95 -7.61 -28.90 8.30
C ILE A 95 -7.62 -29.67 6.96
N GLY A 96 -7.53 -28.96 5.83
CA GLY A 96 -7.45 -29.58 4.50
C GLY A 96 -6.24 -30.52 4.36
N ILE A 97 -5.07 -30.11 4.83
CA ILE A 97 -3.85 -30.94 4.89
C ILE A 97 -4.09 -32.20 5.74
N GLY A 98 -4.73 -32.06 6.90
CA GLY A 98 -5.09 -33.20 7.74
C GLY A 98 -6.01 -34.20 7.03
N PHE A 99 -7.04 -33.75 6.32
CA PHE A 99 -7.91 -34.60 5.49
C PHE A 99 -7.15 -35.24 4.32
N ALA A 100 -6.21 -34.53 3.69
CA ALA A 100 -5.38 -35.05 2.63
C ALA A 100 -4.47 -36.18 3.14
N ILE A 101 -3.79 -35.98 4.28
CA ILE A 101 -2.93 -37.01 4.91
C ILE A 101 -3.75 -38.23 5.33
N ALA A 102 -4.97 -38.04 5.83
CA ALA A 102 -5.89 -39.12 6.21
C ALA A 102 -6.52 -39.86 4.99
N GLY A 103 -6.20 -39.45 3.75
CA GLY A 103 -6.80 -40.02 2.54
C GLY A 103 -8.29 -39.73 2.36
N LYS A 104 -8.84 -38.77 3.14
CA LYS A 104 -10.28 -38.43 3.16
C LYS A 104 -10.65 -37.28 2.22
N TRP A 105 -9.73 -36.80 1.41
CA TRP A 105 -9.97 -35.73 0.45
C TRP A 105 -9.42 -36.10 -0.94
N PRO A 106 -10.22 -36.76 -1.79
CA PRO A 106 -9.79 -37.23 -3.12
C PRO A 106 -9.25 -36.12 -4.03
N TYR A 107 -9.85 -34.91 -3.96
CA TYR A 107 -9.36 -33.77 -4.73
C TYR A 107 -7.92 -33.39 -4.37
N ALA A 108 -7.57 -33.39 -3.09
CA ALA A 108 -6.21 -33.07 -2.65
C ALA A 108 -5.19 -34.16 -3.09
N ALA A 109 -5.61 -35.42 -3.18
CA ALA A 109 -4.77 -36.50 -3.72
C ALA A 109 -4.53 -36.32 -5.22
N LYS A 110 -5.56 -35.91 -5.97
CA LYS A 110 -5.49 -35.73 -7.43
C LYS A 110 -4.80 -34.44 -7.86
N TYR A 111 -5.03 -33.33 -7.12
CA TYR A 111 -4.60 -31.98 -7.50
C TYR A 111 -3.82 -31.24 -6.40
N PRO A 112 -2.79 -31.86 -5.78
CA PRO A 112 -2.04 -31.21 -4.70
C PRO A 112 -1.32 -29.93 -5.17
N GLY A 113 -0.83 -29.91 -6.41
CA GLY A 113 -0.23 -28.73 -7.04
C GLY A 113 -1.19 -27.56 -7.17
N ALA A 114 -2.47 -27.81 -7.45
CA ALA A 114 -3.49 -26.76 -7.51
C ALA A 114 -3.71 -26.09 -6.13
N LEU A 115 -3.70 -26.86 -5.05
CA LEU A 115 -3.81 -26.34 -3.68
C LEU A 115 -2.57 -25.54 -3.26
N ALA A 116 -1.38 -26.04 -3.61
CA ALA A 116 -0.12 -25.35 -3.35
C ALA A 116 -0.04 -24.00 -4.09
N VAL A 117 -0.11 -24.06 -5.43
CA VAL A 117 0.04 -22.87 -6.28
C VAL A 117 -1.16 -21.94 -6.18
N GLY A 118 -2.37 -22.46 -5.94
CA GLY A 118 -3.57 -21.66 -5.68
C GLY A 118 -3.42 -20.76 -4.44
N ASN A 119 -2.89 -21.30 -3.34
CA ASN A 119 -2.57 -20.49 -2.16
C ASN A 119 -1.50 -19.40 -2.48
N LEU A 120 -0.42 -19.77 -3.19
CA LEU A 120 0.61 -18.81 -3.59
C LEU A 120 0.05 -17.73 -4.52
N ASN A 121 -0.82 -18.09 -5.46
CA ASN A 121 -1.50 -17.15 -6.35
C ASN A 121 -2.36 -16.14 -5.56
N VAL A 122 -3.15 -16.61 -4.59
CA VAL A 122 -3.93 -15.72 -3.71
C VAL A 122 -3.01 -14.83 -2.88
N ALA A 123 -1.91 -15.36 -2.35
CA ALA A 123 -0.93 -14.56 -1.61
C ALA A 123 -0.37 -13.40 -2.45
N VAL A 124 -0.04 -13.65 -3.72
CA VAL A 124 0.42 -12.60 -4.66
C VAL A 124 -0.70 -11.64 -5.01
N LEU A 125 -1.90 -12.15 -5.34
CA LEU A 125 -3.05 -11.35 -5.76
C LEU A 125 -3.43 -10.28 -4.73
N VAL A 126 -3.56 -10.65 -3.46
CA VAL A 126 -3.98 -9.70 -2.40
C VAL A 126 -2.95 -8.62 -2.09
N ARG A 127 -1.72 -8.75 -2.61
CA ARG A 127 -0.67 -7.73 -2.56
C ARG A 127 -0.52 -6.94 -3.85
N ASN A 128 -1.22 -7.34 -4.91
CA ASN A 128 -1.23 -6.62 -6.17
C ASN A 128 -1.95 -5.28 -6.01
N GLU A 129 -1.29 -4.19 -6.39
CA GLU A 129 -1.78 -2.82 -6.20
C GLU A 129 -3.00 -2.50 -7.07
N ILE A 130 -3.06 -3.09 -8.26
CA ILE A 130 -4.17 -2.89 -9.19
C ILE A 130 -5.40 -3.62 -8.68
N PHE A 131 -5.22 -4.85 -8.21
CA PHE A 131 -6.29 -5.60 -7.53
C PHE A 131 -6.79 -4.88 -6.27
N GLY A 132 -5.86 -4.37 -5.44
CA GLY A 132 -6.21 -3.55 -4.29
C GLY A 132 -7.03 -2.31 -4.71
N ARG A 133 -6.59 -1.58 -5.73
CA ARG A 133 -7.34 -0.42 -6.25
C ARG A 133 -8.73 -0.80 -6.76
N PHE A 134 -8.85 -1.93 -7.45
CA PHE A 134 -10.15 -2.47 -7.87
C PHE A 134 -11.06 -2.73 -6.66
N LEU A 135 -10.57 -3.42 -5.62
CA LEU A 135 -11.35 -3.70 -4.41
C LEU A 135 -11.81 -2.42 -3.71
N TYR A 136 -10.93 -1.42 -3.55
CA TYR A 136 -11.31 -0.12 -2.97
C TYR A 136 -12.36 0.58 -3.82
N GLY A 137 -12.21 0.58 -5.15
CA GLY A 137 -13.18 1.15 -6.08
C GLY A 137 -14.53 0.45 -6.00
N PHE A 138 -14.54 -0.88 -6.00
CA PHE A 138 -15.74 -1.70 -5.85
C PHE A 138 -16.47 -1.38 -4.54
N VAL A 139 -15.74 -1.38 -3.43
CA VAL A 139 -16.33 -1.09 -2.11
C VAL A 139 -16.91 0.32 -2.05
N ASN A 140 -16.18 1.31 -2.55
CA ASN A 140 -16.66 2.69 -2.57
C ASN A 140 -17.90 2.88 -3.46
N MET A 141 -17.97 2.15 -4.57
CA MET A 141 -19.11 2.22 -5.51
C MET A 141 -20.36 1.59 -4.92
N PHE A 142 -20.25 0.38 -4.35
CA PHE A 142 -21.41 -0.40 -3.95
C PHE A 142 -21.84 -0.19 -2.51
N PHE A 143 -20.95 0.25 -1.60
CA PHE A 143 -21.22 0.30 -0.17
C PHE A 143 -21.11 1.71 0.44
N ALA A 144 -20.99 2.75 -0.38
CA ALA A 144 -20.85 4.12 0.09
C ALA A 144 -22.17 4.64 0.74
N LYS A 145 -22.07 5.21 1.93
CA LYS A 145 -23.05 6.06 2.63
C LYS A 145 -24.40 5.42 3.00
N TRP A 146 -24.93 4.48 2.21
CA TRP A 146 -26.23 3.83 2.45
C TRP A 146 -26.15 2.64 3.42
N THR A 147 -24.99 1.99 3.49
CA THR A 147 -24.77 0.88 4.41
C THR A 147 -24.59 1.36 5.86
N PRO A 148 -24.90 0.52 6.88
CA PRO A 148 -24.73 0.90 8.27
C PRO A 148 -23.25 1.12 8.63
N LEU A 149 -22.98 1.95 9.63
CA LEU A 149 -21.63 2.36 10.02
C LEU A 149 -20.73 1.16 10.37
N TRP A 150 -21.26 0.20 11.15
CA TRP A 150 -20.49 -0.99 11.54
C TRP A 150 -19.97 -1.78 10.34
N PHE A 151 -20.79 -1.90 9.28
CA PHE A 151 -20.41 -2.60 8.05
C PHE A 151 -19.29 -1.85 7.31
N ARG A 152 -19.40 -0.52 7.19
CA ARG A 152 -18.36 0.31 6.55
C ARG A 152 -17.04 0.24 7.32
N LEU A 153 -17.07 0.22 8.66
CA LEU A 153 -15.89 0.05 9.50
C LEU A 153 -15.27 -1.34 9.31
N ALA A 154 -16.08 -2.39 9.29
CA ALA A 154 -15.63 -3.76 9.07
C ALA A 154 -14.95 -3.92 7.69
N ILE A 155 -15.57 -3.40 6.63
CA ILE A 155 -15.04 -3.51 5.27
C ILE A 155 -13.76 -2.65 5.09
N THR A 156 -13.69 -1.47 5.71
CA THR A 156 -12.47 -0.65 5.75
C THR A 156 -11.34 -1.41 6.46
N SER A 157 -11.64 -2.03 7.60
CA SER A 157 -10.69 -2.87 8.32
C SER A 157 -10.22 -4.06 7.48
N THR A 158 -11.14 -4.72 6.75
CA THR A 158 -10.80 -5.83 5.84
C THR A 158 -9.81 -5.40 4.78
N LEU A 159 -10.11 -4.33 4.05
CA LEU A 159 -9.23 -3.81 2.98
C LEU A 159 -7.84 -3.43 3.49
N GLN A 160 -7.75 -2.92 4.72
CA GLN A 160 -6.48 -2.54 5.34
C GLN A 160 -5.64 -3.75 5.77
N HIS A 161 -6.29 -4.89 6.07
CA HIS A 161 -5.64 -6.05 6.69
C HIS A 161 -5.52 -7.27 5.76
N LEU A 162 -5.68 -7.12 4.44
CA LEU A 162 -5.48 -8.18 3.44
C LEU A 162 -4.09 -8.85 3.54
N GLY A 163 -3.12 -8.16 4.14
CA GLY A 163 -1.81 -8.74 4.46
C GLY A 163 -1.87 -10.01 5.31
N GLY A 164 -2.92 -10.19 6.14
CA GLY A 164 -3.14 -11.42 6.91
C GLY A 164 -3.45 -12.63 6.00
N ILE A 165 -4.26 -12.40 4.95
CA ILE A 165 -4.53 -13.40 3.91
C ILE A 165 -3.24 -13.75 3.16
N HIS A 166 -2.45 -12.73 2.76
CA HIS A 166 -1.15 -12.95 2.12
C HIS A 166 -0.27 -13.89 2.94
N SER A 167 -0.06 -13.58 4.20
CA SER A 167 0.84 -14.38 5.05
C SER A 167 0.27 -15.77 5.34
N GLY A 168 -1.04 -15.88 5.55
CA GLY A 168 -1.72 -17.17 5.75
C GLY A 168 -1.61 -18.06 4.51
N CYS A 169 -1.91 -17.53 3.33
CA CYS A 169 -1.80 -18.27 2.06
C CYS A 169 -0.35 -18.61 1.72
N ALA A 170 0.63 -17.71 1.99
CA ALA A 170 2.03 -17.99 1.72
C ALA A 170 2.52 -19.21 2.54
N ILE A 171 2.26 -19.22 3.86
CA ILE A 171 2.64 -20.35 4.73
C ILE A 171 1.90 -21.62 4.33
N SER A 172 0.60 -21.54 4.04
CA SER A 172 -0.21 -22.66 3.62
C SER A 172 0.25 -23.22 2.28
N GLY A 173 0.58 -22.35 1.32
CA GLY A 173 1.12 -22.79 0.02
C GLY A 173 2.42 -23.57 0.16
N VAL A 174 3.33 -23.11 1.02
CA VAL A 174 4.57 -23.87 1.31
C VAL A 174 4.27 -25.20 1.98
N ALA A 175 3.33 -25.25 2.94
CA ALA A 175 2.95 -26.51 3.59
C ALA A 175 2.40 -27.53 2.57
N TRP A 176 1.59 -27.08 1.59
CA TRP A 176 1.10 -27.91 0.50
C TRP A 176 2.22 -28.37 -0.44
N VAL A 177 3.21 -27.50 -0.77
CA VAL A 177 4.40 -27.91 -1.54
C VAL A 177 5.18 -28.99 -0.80
N VAL A 178 5.43 -28.80 0.51
CA VAL A 178 6.13 -29.80 1.34
C VAL A 178 5.37 -31.13 1.36
N LEU A 179 4.05 -31.09 1.57
CA LEU A 179 3.23 -32.31 1.54
C LEU A 179 3.35 -33.04 0.20
N MET A 180 3.29 -32.30 -0.92
CA MET A 180 3.43 -32.84 -2.27
C MET A 180 4.80 -33.49 -2.47
N VAL A 181 5.88 -32.83 -2.07
CA VAL A 181 7.24 -33.37 -2.14
C VAL A 181 7.39 -34.64 -1.28
N VAL A 182 6.87 -34.64 -0.05
CA VAL A 182 6.88 -35.82 0.83
C VAL A 182 6.11 -37.00 0.21
N HIS A 183 4.97 -36.75 -0.41
CA HIS A 183 4.21 -37.78 -1.11
C HIS A 183 5.00 -38.35 -2.30
N GLN A 184 5.71 -37.51 -3.05
CA GLN A 184 6.57 -37.94 -4.17
C GLN A 184 7.74 -38.81 -3.69
N PHE A 185 8.38 -38.47 -2.57
CA PHE A 185 9.42 -39.31 -1.97
C PHE A 185 8.91 -40.66 -1.44
N LYS A 186 7.64 -40.75 -1.05
CA LYS A 186 7.00 -41.97 -0.53
C LYS A 186 6.23 -42.74 -1.60
N ALA A 187 6.24 -42.28 -2.84
CA ALA A 187 5.49 -42.94 -3.91
C ALA A 187 6.02 -44.33 -4.21
N ASN A 188 5.11 -45.29 -4.41
CA ASN A 188 5.42 -46.68 -4.78
C ASN A 188 5.63 -46.86 -6.30
N TYR A 189 5.77 -45.76 -7.04
CA TYR A 189 6.04 -45.72 -8.47
C TYR A 189 7.29 -44.88 -8.75
N VAL A 190 7.89 -45.09 -9.90
CA VAL A 190 9.11 -44.39 -10.29
C VAL A 190 8.79 -42.92 -10.52
N ILE A 191 9.53 -42.07 -9.82
CA ILE A 191 9.50 -40.60 -10.01
C ILE A 191 10.88 -40.17 -10.47
N SER A 192 10.94 -39.23 -11.42
CA SER A 192 12.20 -38.69 -11.90
C SER A 192 12.90 -37.89 -10.79
N ASP A 193 14.21 -38.05 -10.63
CA ASP A 193 15.04 -37.29 -9.69
C ASP A 193 14.94 -35.79 -9.93
N SER A 194 14.71 -35.36 -11.17
CA SER A 194 14.51 -33.96 -11.50
C SER A 194 13.26 -33.37 -10.83
N ILE A 195 12.16 -34.12 -10.73
CA ILE A 195 10.93 -33.70 -10.05
C ILE A 195 11.20 -33.49 -8.56
N LEU A 196 11.87 -34.48 -7.93
CA LEU A 196 12.24 -34.42 -6.51
C LEU A 196 13.16 -33.22 -6.23
N ALA A 197 14.18 -33.02 -7.07
CA ALA A 197 15.13 -31.93 -6.94
C ALA A 197 14.43 -30.57 -7.06
N PHE A 198 13.63 -30.32 -8.10
CA PHE A 198 12.91 -29.07 -8.27
C PHE A 198 11.84 -28.86 -7.20
N GLY A 199 11.21 -29.92 -6.72
CA GLY A 199 10.28 -29.85 -5.59
C GLY A 199 10.96 -29.35 -4.31
N VAL A 200 12.11 -29.92 -3.95
CA VAL A 200 12.91 -29.51 -2.79
C VAL A 200 13.41 -28.07 -2.95
N ILE A 201 13.98 -27.72 -4.12
CA ILE A 201 14.47 -26.35 -4.38
C ILE A 201 13.32 -25.34 -4.26
N THR A 202 12.15 -25.64 -4.80
CA THR A 202 10.95 -24.80 -4.68
C THR A 202 10.54 -24.62 -3.22
N ALA A 203 10.46 -25.69 -2.45
CA ALA A 203 10.11 -25.64 -1.03
C ALA A 203 11.11 -24.80 -0.24
N VAL A 204 12.42 -24.99 -0.46
CA VAL A 204 13.49 -24.24 0.23
C VAL A 204 13.46 -22.75 -0.12
N THR A 205 13.37 -22.39 -1.40
CA THR A 205 13.35 -20.98 -1.83
C THR A 205 12.10 -20.25 -1.32
N LEU A 206 10.95 -20.91 -1.33
CA LEU A 206 9.70 -20.39 -0.74
C LEU A 206 9.84 -20.23 0.78
N PHE A 207 10.44 -21.19 1.48
CA PHE A 207 10.67 -21.11 2.92
C PHE A 207 11.59 -19.94 3.28
N ILE A 208 12.68 -19.73 2.53
CA ILE A 208 13.57 -18.57 2.72
C ILE A 208 12.80 -17.27 2.49
N THR A 209 11.92 -17.21 1.48
CA THR A 209 11.06 -16.06 1.22
C THR A 209 10.16 -15.74 2.41
N ILE A 210 9.56 -16.77 3.04
CA ILE A 210 8.75 -16.60 4.26
C ILE A 210 9.61 -16.09 5.41
N CYS A 211 10.77 -16.69 5.66
CA CYS A 211 11.68 -16.28 6.74
C CYS A 211 12.12 -14.83 6.59
N ALA A 212 12.43 -14.39 5.36
CA ALA A 212 12.74 -12.98 5.09
C ALA A 212 11.55 -12.05 5.42
N GLY A 213 10.29 -12.53 5.23
CA GLY A 213 9.06 -11.77 5.52
C GLY A 213 8.62 -11.73 6.99
N LEU A 214 9.30 -12.43 7.89
CA LEU A 214 8.95 -12.45 9.31
C LEU A 214 8.90 -11.04 9.91
N PRO A 215 7.95 -10.75 10.82
CA PRO A 215 7.79 -9.43 11.42
C PRO A 215 9.06 -8.85 12.05
N TRP A 216 9.86 -9.69 12.70
CA TRP A 216 11.12 -9.28 13.27
C TRP A 216 12.11 -8.81 12.19
N VAL A 217 12.34 -9.60 11.13
CA VAL A 217 13.24 -9.21 10.03
C VAL A 217 12.76 -7.93 9.34
N ARG A 218 11.46 -7.87 9.05
CA ARG A 218 10.85 -6.73 8.37
C ARG A 218 10.94 -5.43 9.17
N ASN A 219 10.79 -5.49 10.49
CA ASN A 219 10.74 -4.30 11.34
C ASN A 219 12.12 -3.83 11.81
N THR A 220 13.08 -4.75 12.04
CA THR A 220 14.42 -4.42 12.55
C THR A 220 15.47 -4.34 11.43
N HIS A 221 15.28 -5.09 10.34
CA HIS A 221 16.23 -5.20 9.23
C HIS A 221 15.54 -4.97 7.88
N HIS A 222 14.88 -3.81 7.73
CA HIS A 222 14.02 -3.52 6.58
C HIS A 222 14.68 -3.74 5.22
N ASN A 223 15.93 -3.30 5.04
CA ASN A 223 16.67 -3.46 3.78
C ASN A 223 16.98 -4.95 3.49
N VAL A 224 17.24 -5.76 4.53
CA VAL A 224 17.45 -7.22 4.40
C VAL A 224 16.16 -7.88 3.97
N PHE A 225 15.04 -7.53 4.64
CA PHE A 225 13.71 -7.99 4.24
C PHE A 225 13.44 -7.68 2.78
N GLU A 226 13.54 -6.42 2.37
CA GLU A 226 13.14 -5.98 1.05
C GLU A 226 13.95 -6.67 -0.07
N ARG A 227 15.27 -6.77 0.10
CA ARG A 227 16.16 -7.40 -0.87
C ARG A 227 15.97 -8.91 -0.96
N ASN A 228 15.99 -9.60 0.19
CA ASN A 228 15.91 -11.07 0.18
C ASN A 228 14.51 -11.58 -0.15
N HIS A 229 13.45 -10.95 0.37
CA HIS A 229 12.08 -11.33 0.03
C HIS A 229 11.80 -11.17 -1.47
N ARG A 230 12.35 -10.13 -2.10
CA ARG A 230 12.24 -9.91 -3.55
C ARG A 230 13.06 -10.94 -4.33
N PHE A 231 14.33 -11.12 -4.00
CA PHE A 231 15.23 -12.03 -4.73
C PHE A 231 14.71 -13.46 -4.67
N PHE A 232 14.49 -13.99 -3.46
CA PHE A 232 13.99 -15.35 -3.29
C PHE A 232 12.55 -15.51 -3.76
N GLY A 233 11.72 -14.47 -3.68
CA GLY A 233 10.37 -14.48 -4.24
C GLY A 233 10.35 -14.67 -5.76
N TRP A 234 11.26 -14.01 -6.50
CA TRP A 234 11.40 -14.18 -7.95
C TRP A 234 12.00 -15.54 -8.30
N THR A 235 13.01 -15.98 -7.54
CA THR A 235 13.58 -17.33 -7.68
C THR A 235 12.52 -18.40 -7.43
N SER A 236 11.71 -18.23 -6.38
CA SER A 236 10.60 -19.17 -6.08
C SER A 236 9.55 -19.20 -7.18
N LEU A 237 9.24 -18.06 -7.81
CA LEU A 237 8.33 -18.03 -8.96
C LEU A 237 8.90 -18.84 -10.13
N ALA A 238 10.19 -18.65 -10.46
CA ALA A 238 10.84 -19.41 -11.51
C ALA A 238 10.86 -20.92 -11.20
N MET A 239 11.21 -21.28 -9.95
CA MET A 239 11.21 -22.68 -9.53
C MET A 239 9.79 -23.28 -9.49
N THR A 240 8.78 -22.52 -9.12
CA THR A 240 7.37 -22.95 -9.19
C THR A 240 6.96 -23.24 -10.62
N TRP A 241 7.39 -22.43 -11.60
CA TRP A 241 7.17 -22.70 -13.02
C TRP A 241 7.81 -24.03 -13.45
N VAL A 242 9.11 -24.20 -13.18
CA VAL A 242 9.81 -25.42 -13.54
C VAL A 242 9.15 -26.64 -12.89
N TYR A 243 8.89 -26.58 -11.58
CA TYR A 243 8.28 -27.68 -10.84
C TYR A 243 6.87 -28.01 -11.32
N THR A 244 6.06 -26.99 -11.64
CA THR A 244 4.71 -27.20 -12.21
C THR A 244 4.78 -27.88 -13.56
N ILE A 245 5.70 -27.44 -14.44
CA ILE A 245 5.83 -28.02 -15.77
C ILE A 245 6.36 -29.47 -15.70
N VAL A 246 7.47 -29.70 -15.00
CA VAL A 246 8.07 -31.04 -14.96
C VAL A 246 7.17 -32.07 -14.28
N THR A 247 6.44 -31.65 -13.22
CA THR A 247 5.52 -32.59 -12.54
C THR A 247 4.33 -32.95 -13.41
N ASN A 248 3.78 -31.99 -14.18
CA ASN A 248 2.63 -32.28 -15.04
C ASN A 248 3.02 -32.89 -16.40
N ALA A 249 4.26 -32.71 -16.85
CA ALA A 249 4.77 -33.33 -18.05
C ALA A 249 5.13 -34.83 -17.84
N TYR A 250 5.32 -35.24 -16.59
CA TYR A 250 5.75 -36.59 -16.25
C TYR A 250 4.57 -37.56 -16.18
N ASN A 251 4.62 -38.62 -17.01
CA ASN A 251 3.70 -39.72 -16.99
C ASN A 251 4.20 -40.78 -15.99
N THR A 252 3.48 -40.95 -14.91
CA THR A 252 3.83 -41.90 -13.84
C THR A 252 3.63 -43.35 -14.23
N ALA A 253 2.87 -43.63 -15.30
CA ALA A 253 2.66 -44.98 -15.79
C ALA A 253 3.88 -45.52 -16.57
N ASP A 254 4.50 -44.68 -17.39
CA ASP A 254 5.60 -45.05 -18.29
C ASP A 254 6.97 -44.53 -17.82
N GLY A 255 7.00 -43.70 -16.81
CA GLY A 255 8.23 -43.07 -16.32
C GLY A 255 8.87 -42.07 -17.30
N LYS A 256 8.07 -41.47 -18.19
CA LYS A 256 8.54 -40.58 -19.27
C LYS A 256 7.93 -39.19 -19.17
N PHE A 257 8.59 -38.21 -19.82
CA PHE A 257 8.08 -36.85 -19.97
C PHE A 257 7.35 -36.70 -21.33
N ASP A 258 6.17 -37.28 -21.45
CA ASP A 258 5.38 -37.31 -22.66
C ASP A 258 4.05 -36.53 -22.57
N HIS A 259 3.62 -36.12 -21.38
CA HIS A 259 2.46 -35.29 -21.17
C HIS A 259 2.81 -33.83 -21.49
N LEU A 260 2.81 -33.45 -22.77
CA LEU A 260 3.17 -32.10 -23.22
C LEU A 260 1.97 -31.35 -23.80
N GLY A 261 2.13 -30.04 -24.00
CA GLY A 261 1.16 -29.18 -24.69
C GLY A 261 -0.21 -29.15 -24.02
N ALA A 262 -1.21 -29.76 -24.67
CA ALA A 262 -2.61 -29.70 -24.22
C ALA A 262 -2.80 -30.21 -22.79
N TYR A 263 -2.12 -31.30 -22.41
CA TYR A 263 -2.24 -31.86 -21.05
C TYR A 263 -1.78 -30.89 -19.95
N ILE A 264 -0.69 -30.14 -20.17
CA ILE A 264 -0.18 -29.17 -19.20
C ILE A 264 -1.17 -28.02 -19.03
N VAL A 265 -1.75 -27.48 -20.13
CA VAL A 265 -2.70 -26.36 -20.08
C VAL A 265 -4.07 -26.76 -19.51
N GLU A 266 -4.40 -28.04 -19.43
CA GLU A 266 -5.59 -28.52 -18.72
C GLU A 266 -5.41 -28.49 -17.20
N GLN A 267 -4.16 -28.43 -16.71
CA GLN A 267 -3.89 -28.48 -15.28
C GLN A 267 -4.16 -27.13 -14.58
N GLN A 268 -4.90 -27.18 -13.48
CA GLN A 268 -5.22 -25.97 -12.69
C GLN A 268 -3.97 -25.26 -12.16
N ALA A 269 -2.93 -26.01 -11.75
CA ALA A 269 -1.68 -25.47 -11.26
C ALA A 269 -0.98 -24.59 -12.29
N PHE A 270 -1.07 -24.94 -13.59
CA PHE A 270 -0.54 -24.12 -14.67
C PHE A 270 -1.19 -22.72 -14.69
N TRP A 271 -2.53 -22.65 -14.66
CA TRP A 271 -3.25 -21.38 -14.71
C TRP A 271 -3.05 -20.52 -13.45
N TYR A 272 -2.91 -21.15 -12.27
CA TYR A 272 -2.55 -20.40 -11.07
C TYR A 272 -1.13 -19.84 -11.16
N THR A 273 -0.18 -20.54 -11.79
CA THR A 273 1.18 -20.03 -12.02
C THR A 273 1.18 -18.89 -13.04
N VAL A 274 0.39 -19.00 -14.11
CA VAL A 274 0.14 -17.90 -15.07
C VAL A 274 -0.46 -16.70 -14.36
N GLY A 275 -1.50 -16.88 -13.54
CA GLY A 275 -2.14 -15.83 -12.76
C GLY A 275 -1.15 -15.13 -11.83
N MET A 276 -0.37 -15.88 -11.07
CA MET A 276 0.67 -15.35 -10.18
C MET A 276 1.70 -14.51 -10.94
N SER A 277 2.19 -15.00 -12.09
CA SER A 277 3.12 -14.26 -12.95
C SER A 277 2.50 -12.98 -13.48
N THR A 278 1.25 -13.04 -13.94
CA THR A 278 0.49 -11.88 -14.44
C THR A 278 0.38 -10.81 -13.35
N PHE A 279 -0.01 -11.19 -12.13
CA PHE A 279 -0.14 -10.24 -11.02
C PHE A 279 1.19 -9.62 -10.58
N ILE A 280 2.31 -10.32 -10.74
CA ILE A 280 3.64 -9.78 -10.47
C ILE A 280 4.08 -8.81 -11.57
N ILE A 281 3.85 -9.15 -12.84
CA ILE A 281 4.33 -8.38 -14.00
C ILE A 281 3.46 -7.12 -14.23
N LEU A 282 2.16 -7.20 -14.01
CA LEU A 282 1.21 -6.14 -14.32
C LEU A 282 1.59 -4.76 -13.76
N PRO A 283 2.04 -4.60 -12.50
CA PRO A 283 2.50 -3.30 -12.00
C PRO A 283 3.74 -2.76 -12.72
N TRP A 284 4.57 -3.63 -13.30
CA TRP A 284 5.78 -3.22 -14.03
C TRP A 284 5.46 -2.66 -15.42
N ILE A 285 4.45 -3.20 -16.11
CA ILE A 285 3.96 -2.69 -17.40
C ILE A 285 3.49 -1.24 -17.27
N CYS A 286 2.93 -0.87 -16.10
CA CYS A 286 2.46 0.48 -15.81
C CYS A 286 3.56 1.43 -15.33
N THR A 287 4.84 1.04 -15.37
CA THR A 287 5.95 1.88 -14.92
C THR A 287 6.34 2.89 -15.99
N ARG A 288 6.55 4.15 -15.58
CA ARG A 288 6.94 5.28 -16.43
C ARG A 288 8.06 6.09 -15.79
N HIS A 289 8.91 6.68 -16.62
CA HIS A 289 9.92 7.65 -16.21
C HIS A 289 9.36 9.06 -16.37
N ALA A 290 8.76 9.57 -15.29
CA ALA A 290 8.02 10.84 -15.29
C ALA A 290 8.91 12.03 -14.94
N LYS A 291 8.60 13.20 -15.48
CA LYS A 291 9.16 14.48 -15.02
C LYS A 291 8.69 14.75 -13.60
N VAL A 292 9.54 15.34 -12.80
CA VAL A 292 9.25 15.74 -11.42
C VAL A 292 9.96 17.05 -11.10
N ASP A 293 9.25 17.97 -10.46
CA ASP A 293 9.84 19.15 -9.86
C ASP A 293 9.95 18.92 -8.35
N ILE A 294 11.09 19.22 -7.77
CA ILE A 294 11.37 18.96 -6.36
C ILE A 294 11.65 20.28 -5.65
N GLU A 295 10.82 20.57 -4.66
CA GLU A 295 11.00 21.64 -3.68
C GLU A 295 11.67 21.05 -2.44
N LEU A 296 12.70 21.71 -1.92
CA LEU A 296 13.44 21.33 -0.71
C LEU A 296 13.25 22.38 0.37
N PRO A 297 12.10 22.40 1.07
CA PRO A 297 11.84 23.42 2.07
C PRO A 297 12.73 23.29 3.29
N SER A 298 13.21 22.08 3.58
CA SER A 298 14.11 21.81 4.70
C SER A 298 14.97 20.58 4.43
N PRO A 299 16.07 20.37 5.17
CA PRO A 299 16.88 19.14 5.08
C PRO A 299 16.12 17.85 5.45
N LYS A 300 14.93 17.99 6.04
CA LYS A 300 14.12 16.86 6.54
C LYS A 300 13.01 16.42 5.57
N VAL A 301 12.69 17.25 4.57
CA VAL A 301 11.53 17.03 3.70
C VAL A 301 11.85 17.41 2.27
N ALA A 302 11.48 16.56 1.32
CA ALA A 302 11.38 16.90 -0.09
C ALA A 302 9.90 16.85 -0.51
N VAL A 303 9.42 17.88 -1.20
CA VAL A 303 8.09 17.94 -1.79
C VAL A 303 8.22 17.74 -3.30
N LEU A 304 7.66 16.66 -3.80
CA LEU A 304 7.73 16.29 -5.22
C LEU A 304 6.42 16.69 -5.89
N ARG A 305 6.50 17.46 -6.98
CA ARG A 305 5.37 17.89 -7.78
C ARG A 305 5.35 17.14 -9.12
N PHE A 306 4.20 16.56 -9.44
CA PHE A 306 3.92 15.89 -10.69
C PHE A 306 2.74 16.55 -11.42
N GLU A 307 2.75 16.49 -12.74
CA GLU A 307 1.61 16.89 -13.56
C GLU A 307 0.43 15.92 -13.36
N ARG A 308 -0.80 16.42 -13.57
CA ARG A 308 -2.08 15.73 -13.44
C ARG A 308 -2.58 15.61 -11.99
N GLY A 309 -3.81 16.06 -11.77
CA GLY A 309 -4.54 15.88 -10.52
C GLY A 309 -4.98 14.45 -10.26
N MET A 310 -5.26 14.14 -9.00
CA MET A 310 -5.61 12.80 -8.52
C MET A 310 -6.77 12.86 -7.53
N GLN A 311 -7.59 11.79 -7.51
CA GLN A 311 -8.60 11.62 -6.48
C GLN A 311 -7.96 11.36 -5.10
N GLN A 312 -8.71 11.67 -4.04
CA GLN A 312 -8.27 11.48 -2.67
C GLN A 312 -7.92 10.00 -2.34
N GLY A 313 -6.99 9.84 -1.40
CA GLY A 313 -6.65 8.54 -0.82
C GLY A 313 -5.85 7.61 -1.71
N LEU A 314 -5.28 8.13 -2.80
CA LEU A 314 -4.30 7.41 -3.61
C LEU A 314 -2.88 7.57 -3.06
N LEU A 315 -2.05 6.58 -3.38
CA LEU A 315 -0.62 6.60 -3.11
C LEU A 315 0.16 6.38 -4.42
N ALA A 316 1.32 7.03 -4.51
CA ALA A 316 2.26 6.82 -5.59
C ALA A 316 3.42 5.94 -5.12
N ARG A 317 3.91 5.08 -6.00
CA ARG A 317 5.21 4.43 -5.84
C ARG A 317 6.22 5.10 -6.73
N ILE A 318 7.35 5.48 -6.14
CA ILE A 318 8.46 6.12 -6.84
C ILE A 318 9.78 5.40 -6.57
N SER A 319 10.68 5.43 -7.55
CA SER A 319 12.02 4.85 -7.48
C SER A 319 12.99 5.61 -8.35
N ARG A 320 14.27 5.58 -8.01
CA ARG A 320 15.36 6.09 -8.90
C ARG A 320 15.72 5.12 -10.03
N SER A 321 15.28 3.87 -9.94
CA SER A 321 15.57 2.81 -10.90
C SER A 321 14.28 2.11 -11.35
N ALA A 322 14.24 1.65 -12.61
CA ALA A 322 13.10 0.90 -13.13
C ALA A 322 12.84 -0.41 -12.39
N ILE A 323 13.87 -1.08 -11.91
CA ILE A 323 13.84 -2.45 -11.38
C ILE A 323 14.18 -2.61 -9.91
N LYS A 324 14.68 -1.54 -9.25
CA LYS A 324 14.99 -1.58 -7.82
C LYS A 324 13.73 -1.33 -6.97
N GLU A 325 13.93 -1.03 -5.71
CA GLU A 325 12.86 -0.76 -4.74
C GLU A 325 11.98 0.44 -5.14
N TYR A 326 10.69 0.31 -4.88
CA TYR A 326 9.70 1.37 -5.06
C TYR A 326 9.12 1.76 -3.70
N HIS A 327 9.27 3.03 -3.36
CA HIS A 327 8.80 3.59 -2.10
C HIS A 327 7.43 4.24 -2.25
N ALA A 328 6.53 3.97 -1.30
CA ALA A 328 5.15 4.44 -1.32
C ALA A 328 4.99 5.75 -0.56
N PHE A 329 4.33 6.74 -1.20
CA PHE A 329 3.99 8.02 -0.58
C PHE A 329 2.53 8.38 -0.85
N GLY A 330 1.90 9.03 0.14
CA GLY A 330 0.55 9.57 -0.02
C GLY A 330 0.53 10.70 -1.04
N ILE A 331 -0.52 10.75 -1.86
CA ILE A 331 -0.72 11.79 -2.87
C ILE A 331 -1.56 12.92 -2.26
N ILE A 332 -1.07 14.14 -2.37
CA ILE A 332 -1.82 15.38 -2.10
C ILE A 332 -2.26 15.94 -3.43
N SER A 333 -3.56 16.20 -3.57
CA SER A 333 -4.14 16.77 -4.78
C SER A 333 -5.46 17.49 -4.47
N GLU A 334 -5.74 18.55 -5.24
CA GLU A 334 -6.97 19.32 -5.18
C GLU A 334 -8.14 18.61 -5.90
N GLY A 335 -7.88 17.55 -6.64
CA GLY A 335 -8.87 16.74 -7.35
C GLY A 335 -8.33 16.20 -8.67
N THR A 336 -9.19 15.48 -9.40
CA THR A 336 -8.81 14.85 -10.69
C THR A 336 -8.58 15.87 -11.82
N HIS A 337 -9.19 17.05 -11.71
CA HIS A 337 -9.06 18.15 -12.69
C HIS A 337 -7.94 19.13 -12.34
N ALA A 338 -7.29 18.99 -11.19
CA ALA A 338 -6.15 19.79 -10.81
C ALA A 338 -4.97 19.58 -11.77
N LYS A 339 -4.18 20.63 -11.97
CA LYS A 339 -2.99 20.57 -12.83
C LYS A 339 -1.90 19.70 -12.25
N TYR A 340 -1.80 19.65 -10.90
CA TYR A 340 -0.70 18.99 -10.20
C TYR A 340 -1.18 18.09 -9.06
N HIS A 341 -0.29 17.16 -8.68
CA HIS A 341 -0.33 16.48 -7.40
C HIS A 341 1.05 16.47 -6.76
N TYR A 342 1.09 16.29 -5.44
CA TYR A 342 2.29 16.42 -4.64
C TYR A 342 2.52 15.20 -3.77
N LEU A 343 3.79 14.86 -3.51
CA LEU A 343 4.22 13.85 -2.56
C LEU A 343 5.11 14.52 -1.50
N ILE A 344 4.87 14.23 -0.23
CA ILE A 344 5.77 14.63 0.85
C ILE A 344 6.67 13.45 1.19
N CYS A 345 7.97 13.62 0.96
CA CYS A 345 8.99 12.62 1.24
C CYS A 345 9.83 13.06 2.44
N GLY A 346 9.55 12.49 3.63
CA GLY A 346 10.38 12.70 4.82
C GLY A 346 11.70 11.95 4.72
N VAL A 347 12.78 12.60 5.10
CA VAL A 347 14.13 12.03 5.06
C VAL A 347 14.32 11.05 6.22
N GLN A 348 14.16 9.76 5.96
CA GLN A 348 14.29 8.69 6.95
C GLN A 348 15.30 7.59 6.56
N GLY A 349 15.48 7.34 5.27
CA GLY A 349 16.35 6.29 4.74
C GLY A 349 17.16 6.75 3.55
N ASP A 350 17.94 5.84 2.97
CA ASP A 350 18.89 6.16 1.89
C ASP A 350 18.21 6.71 0.64
N PHE A 351 17.06 6.16 0.27
CA PHE A 351 16.27 6.65 -0.86
C PHE A 351 15.85 8.12 -0.66
N THR A 352 15.25 8.45 0.48
CA THR A 352 14.78 9.82 0.73
C THR A 352 15.91 10.80 0.96
N LYS A 353 17.03 10.37 1.55
CA LYS A 353 18.28 11.17 1.60
C LYS A 353 18.78 11.51 0.20
N SER A 354 18.75 10.54 -0.72
CA SER A 354 19.19 10.77 -2.09
C SER A 354 18.34 11.79 -2.84
N LEU A 355 17.03 11.90 -2.52
CA LEU A 355 16.14 12.91 -3.12
C LEU A 355 16.52 14.34 -2.72
N VAL A 356 17.07 14.54 -1.51
CA VAL A 356 17.51 15.84 -1.01
C VAL A 356 18.92 16.17 -1.48
N ASN A 357 19.84 15.19 -1.43
CA ASN A 357 21.24 15.43 -1.77
C ASN A 357 21.49 15.59 -3.28
N ASP A 358 20.70 14.89 -4.10
CA ASP A 358 20.79 14.88 -5.55
C ASP A 358 19.37 14.79 -6.15
N PRO A 359 18.64 15.92 -6.19
CA PRO A 359 17.25 15.94 -6.65
C PRO A 359 17.15 15.63 -8.16
N PRO A 360 16.48 14.54 -8.55
CA PRO A 360 16.38 14.17 -9.95
C PRO A 360 15.32 15.01 -10.67
N ARG A 361 15.55 15.31 -11.98
CA ARG A 361 14.53 15.93 -12.84
C ARG A 361 13.48 14.94 -13.35
N ARG A 362 13.75 13.67 -13.28
CA ARG A 362 12.83 12.58 -13.67
C ARG A 362 12.98 11.43 -12.68
N ILE A 363 11.86 10.76 -12.41
CA ILE A 363 11.81 9.65 -11.47
C ILE A 363 10.91 8.54 -12.01
N TRP A 364 11.24 7.30 -11.71
CA TRP A 364 10.39 6.17 -12.05
C TRP A 364 9.17 6.15 -11.15
N THR A 365 7.98 6.04 -11.73
CA THR A 365 6.71 5.92 -10.99
C THR A 365 5.78 4.97 -11.71
N ARG A 366 4.89 4.34 -10.97
CA ARG A 366 3.78 3.58 -11.55
C ARG A 366 2.67 4.54 -11.94
N GLU A 367 2.23 4.48 -13.20
CA GLU A 367 1.17 5.37 -13.71
C GLU A 367 -0.16 5.09 -13.02
N LEU A 368 -0.51 3.80 -12.86
CA LEU A 368 -1.65 3.38 -12.08
C LEU A 368 -1.32 3.49 -10.59
N LYS A 369 -1.82 4.55 -9.95
CA LYS A 369 -1.66 4.78 -8.52
C LYS A 369 -2.51 3.76 -7.75
N PHE A 370 -2.03 3.32 -6.60
CA PHE A 370 -2.78 2.38 -5.77
C PHE A 370 -3.60 3.10 -4.69
N ALA A 371 -4.66 2.43 -4.22
CA ALA A 371 -5.51 2.97 -3.17
C ALA A 371 -4.98 2.57 -1.79
N GLY A 372 -4.97 3.52 -0.87
CA GLY A 372 -4.71 3.28 0.55
C GLY A 372 -5.98 3.43 1.39
N VAL A 373 -5.87 3.23 2.69
CA VAL A 373 -7.00 3.34 3.63
C VAL A 373 -7.71 4.70 3.55
N SER A 374 -7.00 5.76 3.20
CA SER A 374 -7.59 7.08 3.00
C SER A 374 -8.60 7.13 1.85
N ASN A 375 -8.54 6.19 0.91
CA ASN A 375 -9.51 6.11 -0.18
C ASN A 375 -10.90 5.70 0.31
N THR A 376 -11.01 4.96 1.44
CA THR A 376 -12.30 4.60 2.07
C THR A 376 -12.99 5.79 2.74
N SER A 377 -12.37 6.98 2.82
CA SER A 377 -13.05 8.18 3.34
C SER A 377 -14.32 8.51 2.56
N THR A 378 -14.42 8.13 1.29
CA THR A 378 -15.63 8.28 0.48
C THR A 378 -16.83 7.48 0.98
N LEU A 379 -16.61 6.44 1.79
CA LEU A 379 -17.67 5.66 2.45
C LEU A 379 -18.39 6.46 3.57
N TYR A 380 -17.75 7.50 4.08
CA TYR A 380 -18.21 8.24 5.26
C TYR A 380 -18.69 9.63 4.87
N LYS A 381 -19.73 10.11 5.55
CA LYS A 381 -20.28 11.47 5.32
C LYS A 381 -19.31 12.55 5.83
N ARG A 382 -18.66 12.30 6.96
CA ARG A 382 -17.73 13.22 7.64
C ARG A 382 -16.73 12.45 8.50
N GLY A 383 -15.64 13.08 8.88
CA GLY A 383 -14.65 12.47 9.75
C GLY A 383 -13.52 13.42 10.16
N ILE A 384 -12.56 12.88 10.88
CA ILE A 384 -11.37 13.57 11.32
C ILE A 384 -10.14 12.86 10.74
N ARG A 385 -9.20 13.63 10.21
CA ARG A 385 -7.87 13.19 9.84
C ARG A 385 -6.87 13.67 10.86
N ILE A 386 -6.25 12.75 11.59
CA ILE A 386 -5.18 13.04 12.53
C ILE A 386 -3.89 12.51 11.95
N CYS A 387 -2.88 13.35 11.81
CA CYS A 387 -1.59 12.96 11.29
C CYS A 387 -0.43 13.67 11.97
N THR A 388 0.75 13.05 11.94
CA THR A 388 1.99 13.63 12.45
C THR A 388 2.99 13.80 11.32
N GLY A 389 3.71 14.92 11.31
CA GLY A 389 4.79 15.17 10.35
C GLY A 389 4.40 14.89 8.90
N THR A 390 5.17 14.03 8.23
CA THR A 390 4.96 13.65 6.81
C THR A 390 3.74 12.77 6.56
N GLY A 391 3.07 12.26 7.61
CA GLY A 391 1.78 11.58 7.51
C GLY A 391 0.68 12.44 6.88
N LEU A 392 0.88 13.78 6.84
CA LEU A 392 0.04 14.72 6.12
C LEU A 392 -0.17 14.32 4.65
N GLY A 393 0.84 13.73 3.99
CA GLY A 393 0.76 13.27 2.61
C GLY A 393 -0.39 12.31 2.32
N ALA A 394 -0.78 11.48 3.31
CA ALA A 394 -1.90 10.56 3.17
C ALA A 394 -3.25 11.14 3.66
N ALA A 395 -3.23 12.26 4.38
CA ALA A 395 -4.41 12.84 5.02
C ALA A 395 -5.01 14.03 4.25
N LEU A 396 -4.14 14.90 3.72
CA LEU A 396 -4.51 16.24 3.25
C LEU A 396 -5.48 16.23 2.07
N SER A 397 -5.29 15.33 1.08
CA SER A 397 -6.22 15.24 -0.07
C SER A 397 -7.68 15.04 0.34
N THR A 398 -7.92 14.26 1.41
CA THR A 398 -9.28 14.05 1.91
C THR A 398 -9.89 15.35 2.42
N CYS A 399 -9.11 16.15 3.16
CA CYS A 399 -9.57 17.42 3.73
C CYS A 399 -9.70 18.52 2.67
N ILE A 400 -8.90 18.49 1.61
CA ILE A 400 -9.02 19.40 0.46
C ILE A 400 -10.27 19.07 -0.36
N GLN A 401 -10.45 17.79 -0.73
CA GLN A 401 -11.49 17.37 -1.67
C GLN A 401 -12.86 17.15 -1.01
N SER A 402 -12.97 17.31 0.33
CA SER A 402 -14.23 17.22 1.06
C SER A 402 -14.29 18.19 2.21
N PRO A 403 -15.30 19.11 2.24
CA PRO A 403 -15.46 20.10 3.29
C PRO A 403 -15.91 19.52 4.65
N TYR A 404 -16.29 18.24 4.66
CA TYR A 404 -16.80 17.56 5.87
C TYR A 404 -15.72 16.83 6.67
N TRP A 405 -14.44 17.02 6.32
CA TRP A 405 -13.31 16.39 7.01
C TRP A 405 -12.50 17.44 7.77
N TYR A 406 -12.30 17.17 9.05
CA TYR A 406 -11.47 17.98 9.94
C TYR A 406 -10.02 17.49 9.86
N LEU A 407 -9.05 18.41 9.82
CA LEU A 407 -7.63 18.11 9.82
C LEU A 407 -6.99 18.46 11.15
N ILE A 408 -6.38 17.49 11.83
CA ILE A 408 -5.48 17.71 12.95
C ILE A 408 -4.08 17.30 12.48
N TRP A 409 -3.19 18.28 12.39
CA TRP A 409 -1.82 18.04 11.98
C TRP A 409 -0.84 18.43 13.08
N ILE A 410 -0.07 17.45 13.56
CA ILE A 410 0.91 17.59 14.63
C ILE A 410 2.30 17.56 14.00
N GLY A 411 3.12 18.57 14.26
CA GLY A 411 4.47 18.68 13.74
C GLY A 411 5.25 19.78 14.45
N SER A 412 6.54 19.88 14.19
CA SER A 412 7.36 20.98 14.67
C SER A 412 7.71 21.92 13.53
N ASP A 413 7.54 23.23 13.75
CA ASP A 413 7.81 24.29 12.76
C ASP A 413 7.22 23.94 11.38
N GLN A 414 5.89 23.63 11.31
CA GLN A 414 5.27 23.05 10.13
C GLN A 414 5.51 23.85 8.85
N GLU A 415 5.34 25.16 8.89
CA GLU A 415 5.56 26.03 7.72
C GLU A 415 7.02 25.99 7.25
N LYS A 416 7.96 26.16 8.17
CA LYS A 416 9.39 26.12 7.88
C LYS A 416 9.85 24.75 7.40
N THR A 417 9.27 23.69 7.95
CA THR A 417 9.70 22.30 7.63
C THR A 417 9.14 21.83 6.29
N PHE A 418 7.88 22.18 5.96
CA PHE A 418 7.15 21.65 4.80
C PHE A 418 7.00 22.64 3.65
N GLY A 419 7.30 23.92 3.90
CA GLY A 419 7.41 24.97 2.89
C GLY A 419 6.08 25.59 2.44
N PRO A 420 6.19 26.64 1.60
CA PRO A 420 5.05 27.46 1.19
C PRO A 420 4.05 26.70 0.32
N THR A 421 4.48 25.73 -0.47
CA THR A 421 3.57 24.93 -1.32
C THR A 421 2.56 24.17 -0.47
N ILE A 422 3.01 23.47 0.58
CA ILE A 422 2.13 22.69 1.45
C ILE A 422 1.27 23.60 2.33
N SER A 423 1.86 24.63 2.93
CA SER A 423 1.12 25.61 3.73
C SER A 423 0.07 26.32 2.90
N GLY A 424 0.40 26.74 1.67
CA GLY A 424 -0.53 27.37 0.75
C GLY A 424 -1.71 26.47 0.36
N LEU A 425 -1.48 25.16 0.15
CA LEU A 425 -2.57 24.21 -0.12
C LEU A 425 -3.50 24.08 1.09
N ILE A 426 -2.96 24.03 2.32
CA ILE A 426 -3.76 23.93 3.54
C ILE A 426 -4.63 25.16 3.70
N HIS A 427 -4.04 26.37 3.72
CA HIS A 427 -4.78 27.61 3.98
C HIS A 427 -5.76 27.99 2.88
N ARG A 428 -5.52 27.55 1.63
CA ARG A 428 -6.45 27.77 0.52
C ARG A 428 -7.70 26.90 0.59
N HIS A 429 -7.57 25.65 1.07
CA HIS A 429 -8.64 24.66 0.96
C HIS A 429 -9.22 24.19 2.29
N VAL A 430 -8.51 24.39 3.40
CA VAL A 430 -8.98 23.95 4.71
C VAL A 430 -9.21 25.17 5.59
N GLY A 431 -10.47 25.52 5.77
CA GLY A 431 -10.85 26.69 6.60
C GLY A 431 -10.44 26.49 8.07
N PRO A 432 -10.24 27.60 8.81
CA PRO A 432 -9.79 27.55 10.20
C PRO A 432 -10.76 26.78 11.11
N GLU A 433 -12.05 26.76 10.78
CA GLU A 433 -13.10 26.05 11.52
C GLU A 433 -12.95 24.52 11.49
N ARG A 434 -12.13 23.97 10.58
CA ARG A 434 -11.88 22.53 10.44
C ARG A 434 -10.39 22.17 10.37
N LEU A 435 -9.53 23.05 10.93
CA LEU A 435 -8.09 22.90 10.95
C LEU A 435 -7.56 23.08 12.37
N LEU A 436 -6.77 22.12 12.84
CA LEU A 436 -5.94 22.26 14.03
C LEU A 436 -4.48 21.96 13.68
N LEU A 437 -3.65 22.99 13.71
CA LEU A 437 -2.20 22.87 13.61
C LEU A 437 -1.63 22.86 15.04
N TRP A 438 -1.00 21.75 15.40
CA TRP A 438 -0.36 21.62 16.71
C TRP A 438 1.16 21.60 16.53
N ASP A 439 1.84 22.64 17.03
CA ASP A 439 3.30 22.62 17.06
C ASP A 439 3.76 21.78 18.26
N SER A 440 4.54 20.74 18.01
CA SER A 440 5.04 19.82 19.04
C SER A 440 6.22 20.38 19.84
N LYS A 441 6.69 21.61 19.54
CA LYS A 441 7.74 22.31 20.29
C LYS A 441 7.17 23.32 21.30
N THR A 442 5.92 23.72 21.14
CA THR A 442 5.17 24.52 22.11
C THR A 442 4.34 23.61 23.01
#